data_0d37c405f5b6a5edef5fae92e763e554
#
_entry.id   0d37c405f5b6a5edef5fae92e763e554
#
_cell.length_a   1.000
_cell.length_b   1.000
_cell.length_c   1.000
_cell.angle_alpha   90.00
_cell.angle_beta   90.00
_cell.angle_gamma   90.00
#
_symmetry.space_group_name_H-M   'P 1'
#
loop_
_entity.id
_entity.type
_entity.pdbx_description
1 polymer ?
#
loop_
_entity_poly.entity_id
_entity_poly.type
_entity_poly.pdbx_seq_one_letter_code
_entity_poly.pdbx_strand_id
1 'polypeptide(L)'
;VVVNATVTSTTHSANESLKLYIRPVRKPLELLVPAYFSAAKDSPWTTLVSGAKSYPDVKITAIMNPNGGVLTSTTTANTDLATAMASLKTANGKVVAYVSTLYGNGARSEADIKATIDKYLELYPTLDGFFIDEMASGSNRLAHYQAIYTYIKGKPRDPGVPALVVIGNPGIFPDQAYADATDALTTFEGTAAAFQALDPQQSSNTWVYS
;
A
#
# COMPACT_ATOMS: atom_id res chain seq x y z
N VAL A 1 3.64 -1.53 30.47
CA VAL A 1 3.16 -2.01 31.77
C VAL A 1 4.09 -1.51 32.85
N VAL A 2 3.55 -0.94 33.92
CA VAL A 2 4.32 -0.56 35.10
C VAL A 2 4.06 -1.60 36.17
N VAL A 3 5.11 -2.21 36.68
CA VAL A 3 5.04 -3.13 37.80
C VAL A 3 5.59 -2.41 39.03
N ASN A 4 4.76 -2.25 40.06
CA ASN A 4 5.15 -1.65 41.32
C ASN A 4 5.38 -2.76 42.36
N ALA A 5 6.52 -2.75 43.00
CA ALA A 5 6.80 -3.62 44.11
C ALA A 5 6.94 -2.75 45.39
N THR A 6 6.22 -3.14 46.44
CA THR A 6 6.31 -2.52 47.76
C THR A 6 6.87 -3.55 48.74
N VAL A 7 7.96 -3.19 49.40
CA VAL A 7 8.50 -3.98 50.50
C VAL A 7 8.29 -3.19 51.79
N THR A 8 7.58 -3.79 52.73
CA THR A 8 7.28 -3.17 54.01
C THR A 8 7.87 -4.03 55.13
N SER A 9 8.66 -3.44 56.01
CA SER A 9 9.05 -4.04 57.27
C SER A 9 8.47 -3.23 58.44
N THR A 10 8.64 -3.70 59.67
CA THR A 10 8.15 -2.99 60.85
C THR A 10 8.77 -1.61 61.07
N THR A 11 9.89 -1.32 60.42
CA THR A 11 10.63 -0.07 60.59
C THR A 11 10.93 0.70 59.32
N HIS A 12 10.79 0.06 58.18
CA HIS A 12 11.09 0.68 56.87
C HIS A 12 10.13 0.22 55.78
N SER A 13 9.79 1.13 54.87
CA SER A 13 9.11 0.80 53.63
C SER A 13 9.88 1.36 52.45
N ALA A 14 10.01 0.58 51.39
CA ALA A 14 10.59 1.03 50.12
C ALA A 14 9.62 0.67 48.99
N ASN A 15 9.38 1.64 48.10
CA ASN A 15 8.59 1.46 46.89
C ASN A 15 9.51 1.57 45.69
N GLU A 16 9.52 0.54 44.86
CA GLU A 16 10.24 0.54 43.60
C GLU A 16 9.26 0.35 42.43
N SER A 17 9.48 1.05 41.36
CA SER A 17 8.69 0.87 40.12
C SER A 17 9.59 0.42 38.99
N LEU A 18 9.21 -0.69 38.35
CA LEU A 18 9.83 -1.20 37.14
C LEU A 18 8.93 -0.90 35.94
N LYS A 19 9.43 -0.12 34.99
CA LYS A 19 8.73 0.14 33.73
C LYS A 19 9.10 -0.93 32.70
N LEU A 20 8.19 -1.88 32.49
CA LEU A 20 8.36 -2.91 31.46
C LEU A 20 7.82 -2.38 30.11
N TYR A 21 8.68 -2.33 29.11
CA TYR A 21 8.31 -2.06 27.75
C TYR A 21 8.04 -3.39 27.04
N ILE A 22 6.76 -3.73 26.86
CA ILE A 22 6.36 -4.88 26.05
C ILE A 22 6.43 -4.42 24.60
N ARG A 23 7.39 -4.92 23.85
CA ARG A 23 7.41 -4.71 22.40
C ARG A 23 6.33 -5.59 21.77
N PRO A 24 5.48 -5.06 20.89
CA PRO A 24 4.57 -5.89 20.11
C PRO A 24 5.39 -6.89 19.28
N VAL A 25 4.77 -8.03 18.99
CA VAL A 25 5.35 -8.99 18.04
C VAL A 25 5.62 -8.26 16.73
N ARG A 26 6.84 -8.37 16.22
CA ARG A 26 7.20 -7.73 14.95
C ARG A 26 6.31 -8.28 13.85
N LYS A 27 5.62 -7.40 13.14
CA LYS A 27 4.93 -7.78 11.90
C LYS A 27 5.98 -8.11 10.84
N PRO A 28 5.71 -9.04 9.92
CA PRO A 28 6.56 -9.26 8.76
C PRO A 28 6.81 -7.95 8.01
N LEU A 29 8.01 -7.80 7.45
CA LEU A 29 8.31 -6.67 6.59
C LEU A 29 7.48 -6.80 5.30
N GLU A 30 6.83 -5.73 4.91
CA GLU A 30 6.12 -5.60 3.65
C GLU A 30 6.82 -4.55 2.79
N LEU A 31 7.17 -4.91 1.56
CA LEU A 31 7.80 -4.02 0.59
C LEU A 31 6.81 -3.68 -0.50
N LEU A 32 6.53 -2.40 -0.67
CA LEU A 32 5.78 -1.86 -1.82
C LEU A 32 6.80 -1.25 -2.79
N VAL A 33 6.96 -1.86 -3.96
CA VAL A 33 8.04 -1.54 -4.89
C VAL A 33 7.48 -0.90 -6.15
N PRO A 34 7.82 0.36 -6.47
CA PRO A 34 7.51 0.98 -7.76
C PRO A 34 8.28 0.26 -8.89
N ALA A 35 7.64 -0.73 -9.53
CA ALA A 35 8.23 -1.54 -10.58
C ALA A 35 8.00 -0.90 -11.96
N TYR A 36 8.39 0.37 -12.12
CA TYR A 36 8.19 1.20 -13.32
C TYR A 36 9.24 0.98 -14.41
N PHE A 37 9.97 -0.10 -14.30
CA PHE A 37 10.99 -0.52 -15.27
C PHE A 37 10.44 -1.53 -16.28
N SER A 38 11.11 -1.68 -17.42
CA SER A 38 10.75 -2.67 -18.43
C SER A 38 10.67 -4.08 -17.82
N ALA A 39 9.70 -4.87 -18.27
CA ALA A 39 9.55 -6.27 -17.89
C ALA A 39 10.25 -7.24 -18.86
N ALA A 40 11.09 -6.74 -19.78
CA ALA A 40 11.89 -7.57 -20.69
C ALA A 40 12.77 -8.56 -19.90
N LYS A 41 13.27 -9.57 -20.60
CA LYS A 41 14.20 -10.57 -20.04
C LYS A 41 15.37 -9.86 -19.34
N ASP A 42 15.78 -10.40 -18.19
CA ASP A 42 16.89 -9.90 -17.37
C ASP A 42 16.66 -8.49 -16.76
N SER A 43 15.42 -8.05 -16.69
CA SER A 43 15.04 -6.79 -16.05
C SER A 43 15.02 -6.90 -14.52
N PRO A 44 14.89 -5.76 -13.78
CA PRO A 44 14.78 -5.78 -12.32
C PRO A 44 13.60 -6.60 -11.77
N TRP A 45 12.61 -6.97 -12.60
CA TRP A 45 11.58 -7.93 -12.20
C TRP A 45 12.15 -9.27 -11.76
N THR A 46 13.27 -9.72 -12.36
CA THR A 46 13.95 -10.95 -11.95
C THR A 46 14.52 -10.85 -10.53
N THR A 47 14.97 -9.65 -10.13
CA THR A 47 15.44 -9.37 -8.77
C THR A 47 14.29 -9.45 -7.76
N LEU A 48 13.11 -8.92 -8.09
CA LEU A 48 11.91 -9.03 -7.24
C LEU A 48 11.52 -10.50 -7.03
N VAL A 49 11.49 -11.29 -8.11
CA VAL A 49 11.20 -12.73 -8.05
C VAL A 49 12.22 -13.48 -7.20
N SER A 50 13.50 -13.18 -7.37
CA SER A 50 14.58 -13.81 -6.59
C SER A 50 14.49 -13.39 -5.12
N GLY A 51 14.21 -12.15 -4.83
CA GLY A 51 13.99 -11.62 -3.48
C GLY A 51 12.83 -12.33 -2.79
N ALA A 52 11.68 -12.44 -3.46
CA ALA A 52 10.50 -13.12 -2.92
C ALA A 52 10.77 -14.60 -2.59
N LYS A 53 11.58 -15.29 -3.42
CA LYS A 53 11.98 -16.68 -3.17
C LYS A 53 12.96 -16.81 -2.01
N SER A 54 13.94 -15.88 -1.93
CA SER A 54 15.01 -15.94 -0.92
C SER A 54 14.57 -15.49 0.47
N TYR A 55 13.54 -14.67 0.53
CA TYR A 55 13.04 -14.06 1.78
C TYR A 55 11.52 -14.25 1.90
N PRO A 56 11.03 -15.48 2.09
CA PRO A 56 9.59 -15.79 2.07
C PRO A 56 8.79 -15.08 3.17
N ASP A 57 9.44 -14.65 4.25
CA ASP A 57 8.83 -13.88 5.33
C ASP A 57 8.66 -12.39 4.98
N VAL A 58 9.27 -11.92 3.89
CA VAL A 58 9.13 -10.55 3.38
C VAL A 58 8.06 -10.55 2.29
N LYS A 59 6.98 -9.82 2.52
CA LYS A 59 5.93 -9.68 1.51
C LYS A 59 6.33 -8.61 0.50
N ILE A 60 6.43 -8.98 -0.76
CA ILE A 60 6.75 -8.06 -1.86
C ILE A 60 5.48 -7.81 -2.67
N THR A 61 5.10 -6.53 -2.78
CA THR A 61 4.06 -6.06 -3.68
C THR A 61 4.70 -5.13 -4.71
N ALA A 62 4.65 -5.52 -5.99
CA ALA A 62 5.13 -4.68 -7.08
C ALA A 62 4.00 -3.78 -7.60
N ILE A 63 4.28 -2.51 -7.84
CA ILE A 63 3.38 -1.58 -8.53
C ILE A 63 3.77 -1.58 -10.00
N MET A 64 2.95 -2.19 -10.86
CA MET A 64 3.15 -2.12 -12.30
C MET A 64 2.58 -0.83 -12.87
N ASN A 65 3.30 -0.20 -13.81
CA ASN A 65 2.89 1.07 -14.39
C ASN A 65 3.07 1.09 -15.94
N PRO A 66 2.29 0.32 -16.70
CA PRO A 66 2.27 0.47 -18.14
C PRO A 66 1.55 1.79 -18.51
N ASN A 67 2.09 2.51 -19.50
CA ASN A 67 1.50 3.72 -20.06
C ASN A 67 1.20 4.84 -19.04
N GLY A 68 1.98 4.96 -17.97
CA GLY A 68 1.77 6.01 -16.95
C GLY A 68 0.43 5.89 -16.21
N GLY A 69 -0.12 4.69 -16.10
CA GLY A 69 -1.40 4.46 -15.40
C GLY A 69 -2.63 4.98 -16.16
N VAL A 70 -2.51 5.19 -17.47
CA VAL A 70 -3.63 5.59 -18.34
C VAL A 70 -3.79 4.55 -19.44
N LEU A 71 -4.80 3.70 -19.30
CA LEU A 71 -5.16 2.71 -20.30
C LEU A 71 -6.42 3.12 -21.05
N THR A 72 -6.42 2.88 -22.34
CA THR A 72 -7.54 3.17 -23.24
C THR A 72 -8.11 1.90 -23.86
N SER A 73 -9.22 1.99 -24.55
CA SER A 73 -9.82 0.85 -25.27
C SER A 73 -8.86 0.19 -26.26
N THR A 74 -7.89 0.95 -26.79
CA THR A 74 -6.89 0.45 -27.76
C THR A 74 -5.64 -0.12 -27.12
N THR A 75 -5.47 0.03 -25.80
CA THR A 75 -4.33 -0.54 -25.08
C THR A 75 -4.39 -2.07 -25.15
N THR A 76 -3.25 -2.69 -25.48
CA THR A 76 -3.08 -4.16 -25.52
C THR A 76 -2.21 -4.63 -24.37
N ALA A 77 -2.34 -5.90 -24.00
CA ALA A 77 -1.52 -6.49 -22.96
C ALA A 77 -0.04 -6.53 -23.39
N ASN A 78 0.83 -6.20 -22.45
CA ASN A 78 2.28 -6.43 -22.58
C ASN A 78 2.58 -7.85 -22.07
N THR A 79 3.02 -8.73 -22.97
CA THR A 79 3.26 -10.15 -22.67
C THR A 79 4.42 -10.36 -21.70
N ASP A 80 5.48 -9.54 -21.81
CA ASP A 80 6.62 -9.61 -20.90
C ASP A 80 6.20 -9.23 -19.48
N LEU A 81 5.37 -8.19 -19.35
CA LEU A 81 4.82 -7.77 -18.06
C LEU A 81 3.90 -8.84 -17.47
N ALA A 82 3.03 -9.45 -18.28
CA ALA A 82 2.17 -10.56 -17.82
C ALA A 82 3.01 -11.75 -17.32
N THR A 83 4.12 -12.08 -18.01
CA THR A 83 5.05 -13.13 -17.61
C THR A 83 5.78 -12.79 -16.31
N ALA A 84 6.25 -11.56 -16.17
CA ALA A 84 6.93 -11.08 -14.96
C ALA A 84 5.98 -11.10 -13.74
N MET A 85 4.73 -10.65 -13.92
CA MET A 85 3.67 -10.76 -12.91
C MET A 85 3.45 -12.20 -12.46
N ALA A 86 3.23 -13.12 -13.41
CA ALA A 86 3.00 -14.54 -13.11
C ALA A 86 4.18 -15.15 -12.33
N SER A 87 5.40 -14.79 -12.70
CA SER A 87 6.63 -15.24 -12.03
C SER A 87 6.72 -14.73 -10.58
N LEU A 88 6.40 -13.46 -10.34
CA LEU A 88 6.40 -12.88 -9.00
C LEU A 88 5.31 -13.50 -8.13
N LYS A 89 4.11 -13.71 -8.68
CA LYS A 89 3.00 -14.37 -7.98
C LYS A 89 3.33 -15.83 -7.61
N THR A 90 3.99 -16.56 -8.49
CA THR A 90 4.49 -17.92 -8.20
C THR A 90 5.51 -17.92 -7.06
N ALA A 91 6.25 -16.83 -6.89
CA ALA A 91 7.17 -16.60 -5.77
C ALA A 91 6.50 -16.00 -4.52
N ASN A 92 5.17 -16.07 -4.43
CA ASN A 92 4.36 -15.53 -3.33
C ASN A 92 4.38 -13.99 -3.18
N GLY A 93 4.77 -13.27 -4.24
CA GLY A 93 4.61 -11.81 -4.32
C GLY A 93 3.22 -11.41 -4.82
N LYS A 94 2.94 -10.11 -4.74
CA LYS A 94 1.70 -9.50 -5.24
C LYS A 94 2.01 -8.45 -6.30
N VAL A 95 1.02 -8.17 -7.15
CA VAL A 95 1.12 -7.11 -8.15
C VAL A 95 -0.13 -6.26 -8.12
N VAL A 96 0.06 -4.95 -7.97
CA VAL A 96 -1.00 -3.95 -8.06
C VAL A 96 -0.74 -3.02 -9.25
N ALA A 97 -1.81 -2.49 -9.84
CA ALA A 97 -1.70 -1.61 -10.99
C ALA A 97 -1.71 -0.14 -10.57
N TYR A 98 -0.82 0.65 -11.14
CA TYR A 98 -0.76 2.09 -10.96
C TYR A 98 -1.91 2.78 -11.68
N VAL A 99 -2.61 3.68 -11.01
CA VAL A 99 -3.67 4.52 -11.57
C VAL A 99 -3.46 5.95 -11.09
N SER A 100 -3.13 6.86 -12.02
CA SER A 100 -3.07 8.29 -11.73
C SER A 100 -4.48 8.85 -11.55
N THR A 101 -4.68 9.72 -10.56
CA THR A 101 -5.97 10.41 -10.33
C THR A 101 -5.87 11.93 -10.47
N LEU A 102 -4.67 12.45 -10.76
CA LEU A 102 -4.40 13.88 -10.86
C LEU A 102 -5.02 14.68 -9.70
N TYR A 103 -4.85 14.19 -8.48
CA TYR A 103 -5.34 14.80 -7.22
C TYR A 103 -6.87 15.01 -7.18
N GLY A 104 -7.62 14.29 -7.98
CA GLY A 104 -9.08 14.45 -8.08
C GLY A 104 -9.50 15.87 -8.51
N ASN A 105 -8.63 16.60 -9.22
CA ASN A 105 -8.86 18.00 -9.60
C ASN A 105 -9.84 18.16 -10.78
N GLY A 106 -10.32 17.05 -11.36
CA GLY A 106 -11.24 17.01 -12.49
C GLY A 106 -10.57 16.93 -13.86
N ALA A 107 -9.23 17.04 -13.93
CA ALA A 107 -8.50 16.87 -15.20
C ALA A 107 -8.58 15.41 -15.72
N ARG A 108 -8.83 14.47 -14.82
CA ARG A 108 -9.18 13.10 -15.13
C ARG A 108 -10.52 12.76 -14.46
N SER A 109 -11.51 12.41 -15.27
CA SER A 109 -12.84 12.13 -14.75
C SER A 109 -12.88 10.79 -13.99
N GLU A 110 -13.83 10.65 -13.07
CA GLU A 110 -14.07 9.38 -12.38
C GLU A 110 -14.40 8.25 -13.37
N ALA A 111 -15.12 8.57 -14.47
CA ALA A 111 -15.43 7.62 -15.53
C ALA A 111 -14.15 7.10 -16.22
N ASP A 112 -13.19 7.99 -16.54
CA ASP A 112 -11.91 7.60 -17.15
C ASP A 112 -11.06 6.74 -16.21
N ILE A 113 -11.07 7.05 -14.91
CA ILE A 113 -10.39 6.25 -13.89
C ILE A 113 -11.01 4.85 -13.83
N LYS A 114 -12.33 4.75 -13.77
CA LYS A 114 -13.07 3.48 -13.77
C LYS A 114 -12.82 2.68 -15.04
N ALA A 115 -12.83 3.32 -16.21
CA ALA A 115 -12.50 2.67 -17.48
C ALA A 115 -11.07 2.13 -17.51
N THR A 116 -10.11 2.86 -16.92
CA THR A 116 -8.73 2.38 -16.77
C THR A 116 -8.66 1.15 -15.87
N ILE A 117 -9.37 1.16 -14.73
CA ILE A 117 -9.45 0.01 -13.81
C ILE A 117 -10.00 -1.22 -14.53
N ASP A 118 -11.08 -1.06 -15.29
CA ASP A 118 -11.69 -2.15 -16.08
C ASP A 118 -10.71 -2.70 -17.12
N LYS A 119 -10.03 -1.80 -17.82
CA LYS A 119 -9.04 -2.20 -18.82
C LYS A 119 -7.86 -2.94 -18.22
N TYR A 120 -7.40 -2.56 -17.04
CA TYR A 120 -6.39 -3.32 -16.32
C TYR A 120 -6.86 -4.74 -15.98
N LEU A 121 -8.07 -4.90 -15.50
CA LEU A 121 -8.64 -6.22 -15.16
C LEU A 121 -8.90 -7.08 -16.39
N GLU A 122 -9.27 -6.46 -17.53
CA GLU A 122 -9.38 -7.14 -18.82
C GLU A 122 -8.02 -7.70 -19.26
N LEU A 123 -6.97 -6.86 -19.24
CA LEU A 123 -5.65 -7.21 -19.76
C LEU A 123 -4.82 -8.07 -18.77
N TYR A 124 -5.06 -7.91 -17.47
CA TYR A 124 -4.30 -8.55 -16.39
C TYR A 124 -5.24 -9.06 -15.29
N PRO A 125 -6.04 -10.10 -15.56
CA PRO A 125 -7.12 -10.55 -14.64
C PRO A 125 -6.60 -11.07 -13.30
N THR A 126 -5.32 -11.39 -13.20
CA THR A 126 -4.68 -11.90 -11.97
C THR A 126 -4.13 -10.82 -11.05
N LEU A 127 -4.38 -9.53 -11.33
CA LEU A 127 -4.00 -8.43 -10.44
C LEU A 127 -4.53 -8.64 -9.03
N ASP A 128 -3.72 -8.21 -8.04
CA ASP A 128 -4.09 -8.26 -6.62
C ASP A 128 -4.76 -6.96 -6.15
N GLY A 129 -4.68 -5.89 -6.93
CA GLY A 129 -5.28 -4.61 -6.58
C GLY A 129 -4.77 -3.42 -7.39
N PHE A 130 -4.93 -2.24 -6.80
CA PHE A 130 -4.59 -0.96 -7.43
C PHE A 130 -3.82 -0.06 -6.49
N PHE A 131 -2.85 0.65 -7.05
CA PHE A 131 -2.15 1.76 -6.42
C PHE A 131 -2.72 3.05 -7.00
N ILE A 132 -3.49 3.76 -6.18
CA ILE A 132 -4.19 4.99 -6.55
C ILE A 132 -3.27 6.16 -6.24
N ASP A 133 -2.55 6.60 -7.27
CA ASP A 133 -1.52 7.62 -7.16
C ASP A 133 -2.05 9.03 -7.38
N GLU A 134 -1.22 10.02 -7.02
CA GLU A 134 -1.60 11.42 -7.06
C GLU A 134 -2.92 11.65 -6.31
N MET A 135 -3.05 11.02 -5.14
CA MET A 135 -4.25 11.12 -4.33
C MET A 135 -4.27 12.47 -3.59
N ALA A 136 -5.42 13.13 -3.58
CA ALA A 136 -5.59 14.32 -2.75
C ALA A 136 -5.53 13.94 -1.26
N SER A 137 -5.09 14.88 -0.42
CA SER A 137 -4.99 14.69 1.04
C SER A 137 -6.07 15.41 1.83
N GLY A 138 -6.74 16.39 1.23
CA GLY A 138 -7.77 17.18 1.88
C GLY A 138 -9.17 16.59 1.74
N SER A 139 -10.02 16.76 2.76
CA SER A 139 -11.37 16.18 2.86
C SER A 139 -12.32 16.56 1.73
N ASN A 140 -12.05 17.66 1.01
CA ASN A 140 -12.87 18.13 -0.10
C ASN A 140 -12.91 17.19 -1.33
N ARG A 141 -12.06 16.16 -1.37
CA ARG A 141 -12.03 15.14 -2.44
C ARG A 141 -12.38 13.74 -1.94
N LEU A 142 -12.69 13.58 -0.67
CA LEU A 142 -12.95 12.27 -0.07
C LEU A 142 -14.02 11.47 -0.81
N ALA A 143 -15.15 12.09 -1.15
CA ALA A 143 -16.26 11.41 -1.85
C ALA A 143 -15.82 10.81 -3.20
N HIS A 144 -14.92 11.48 -3.94
CA HIS A 144 -14.35 10.98 -5.19
C HIS A 144 -13.56 9.68 -4.95
N TYR A 145 -12.71 9.64 -3.92
CA TYR A 145 -11.91 8.45 -3.62
C TYR A 145 -12.74 7.32 -3.00
N GLN A 146 -13.76 7.63 -2.22
CA GLN A 146 -14.73 6.63 -1.75
C GLN A 146 -15.48 5.97 -2.91
N ALA A 147 -15.85 6.75 -3.95
CA ALA A 147 -16.49 6.20 -5.14
C ALA A 147 -15.55 5.28 -5.93
N ILE A 148 -14.27 5.63 -6.06
CA ILE A 148 -13.24 4.78 -6.71
C ILE A 148 -13.02 3.52 -5.88
N TYR A 149 -12.86 3.64 -4.56
CA TYR A 149 -12.69 2.51 -3.64
C TYR A 149 -13.86 1.52 -3.75
N THR A 150 -15.08 2.02 -3.60
CA THR A 150 -16.30 1.21 -3.72
C THR A 150 -16.37 0.50 -5.07
N TYR A 151 -16.00 1.20 -6.14
CA TYR A 151 -15.98 0.62 -7.49
C TYR A 151 -14.99 -0.54 -7.60
N ILE A 152 -13.78 -0.40 -7.08
CA ILE A 152 -12.76 -1.46 -7.10
C ILE A 152 -13.21 -2.63 -6.22
N LYS A 153 -13.68 -2.36 -5.00
CA LYS A 153 -14.13 -3.41 -4.06
C LYS A 153 -15.36 -4.18 -4.56
N GLY A 154 -16.17 -3.56 -5.43
CA GLY A 154 -17.32 -4.18 -6.08
C GLY A 154 -16.98 -5.06 -7.31
N LYS A 155 -15.71 -5.13 -7.74
CA LYS A 155 -15.34 -5.99 -8.88
C LYS A 155 -15.46 -7.48 -8.51
N PRO A 156 -16.08 -8.28 -9.39
CA PRO A 156 -16.21 -9.71 -9.15
C PRO A 156 -14.85 -10.39 -9.12
N ARG A 157 -14.70 -11.36 -8.23
CA ARG A 157 -13.54 -12.24 -8.12
C ARG A 157 -14.00 -13.69 -8.12
N ASP A 158 -13.15 -14.57 -8.61
CA ASP A 158 -13.43 -16.01 -8.55
C ASP A 158 -13.51 -16.48 -7.09
N PRO A 159 -14.30 -17.52 -6.80
CA PRO A 159 -14.41 -18.08 -5.45
C PRO A 159 -13.04 -18.44 -4.88
N GLY A 160 -12.76 -17.96 -3.66
CA GLY A 160 -11.49 -18.17 -2.97
C GLY A 160 -10.36 -17.18 -3.34
N VAL A 161 -10.55 -16.32 -4.33
CA VAL A 161 -9.60 -15.25 -4.65
C VAL A 161 -9.90 -14.03 -3.77
N PRO A 162 -8.90 -13.48 -3.04
CA PRO A 162 -9.10 -12.30 -2.21
C PRO A 162 -9.63 -11.10 -2.97
N ALA A 163 -10.38 -10.24 -2.31
CA ALA A 163 -10.80 -8.96 -2.86
C ALA A 163 -9.59 -8.12 -3.27
N LEU A 164 -9.79 -7.28 -4.28
CA LEU A 164 -8.76 -6.35 -4.76
C LEU A 164 -8.35 -5.38 -3.64
N VAL A 165 -7.05 -5.21 -3.46
CA VAL A 165 -6.48 -4.25 -2.51
C VAL A 165 -6.43 -2.87 -3.14
N VAL A 166 -6.73 -1.85 -2.37
CA VAL A 166 -6.62 -0.44 -2.78
C VAL A 166 -5.59 0.25 -1.90
N ILE A 167 -4.47 0.63 -2.50
CA ILE A 167 -3.41 1.39 -1.85
C ILE A 167 -3.49 2.83 -2.34
N GLY A 168 -3.78 3.78 -1.45
CA GLY A 168 -3.82 5.20 -1.79
C GLY A 168 -2.47 5.87 -1.58
N ASN A 169 -2.08 6.75 -2.51
CA ASN A 169 -0.85 7.52 -2.38
C ASN A 169 -1.09 9.03 -2.39
N PRO A 170 -1.33 9.64 -1.24
CA PRO A 170 -1.27 11.09 -1.08
C PRO A 170 0.16 11.61 -0.89
N GLY A 171 1.17 10.74 -0.65
CA GLY A 171 2.56 11.09 -0.38
C GLY A 171 2.83 11.81 0.94
N ILE A 172 1.79 12.15 1.66
CA ILE A 172 1.79 12.83 2.98
C ILE A 172 0.66 12.24 3.84
N PHE A 173 0.58 12.62 5.11
CA PHE A 173 -0.56 12.27 5.95
C PHE A 173 -1.83 12.98 5.46
N PRO A 174 -2.85 12.25 4.97
CA PRO A 174 -4.11 12.84 4.56
C PRO A 174 -5.05 13.07 5.76
N ASP A 175 -6.22 13.65 5.50
CA ASP A 175 -7.34 13.62 6.43
C ASP A 175 -7.66 12.17 6.84
N GLN A 176 -7.93 11.94 8.12
CA GLN A 176 -8.19 10.60 8.68
C GLN A 176 -9.29 9.84 7.93
N ALA A 177 -10.29 10.54 7.42
CA ALA A 177 -11.41 9.93 6.71
C ALA A 177 -10.99 9.16 5.43
N TYR A 178 -9.78 9.39 4.91
CA TYR A 178 -9.25 8.60 3.79
C TYR A 178 -8.95 7.15 4.16
N ALA A 179 -8.85 6.80 5.45
CA ALA A 179 -8.78 5.43 5.90
C ALA A 179 -10.01 4.59 5.47
N ASP A 180 -11.16 5.23 5.26
CA ASP A 180 -12.40 4.59 4.77
C ASP A 180 -12.45 4.48 3.24
N ALA A 181 -11.47 5.04 2.53
CA ALA A 181 -11.38 5.04 1.07
C ALA A 181 -10.18 4.24 0.52
N THR A 182 -9.46 3.53 1.39
CA THR A 182 -8.29 2.72 1.03
C THR A 182 -8.11 1.56 2.00
N ASP A 183 -7.39 0.51 1.58
CA ASP A 183 -6.96 -0.58 2.49
C ASP A 183 -5.58 -0.26 3.10
N ALA A 184 -4.79 0.60 2.46
CA ALA A 184 -3.51 1.10 2.95
C ALA A 184 -3.22 2.49 2.35
N LEU A 185 -2.40 3.27 3.04
CA LEU A 185 -2.00 4.62 2.62
C LEU A 185 -0.48 4.76 2.61
N THR A 186 0.06 5.37 1.55
CA THR A 186 1.43 5.87 1.52
C THR A 186 1.45 7.27 2.14
N THR A 187 1.86 7.36 3.39
CA THR A 187 1.79 8.59 4.19
C THR A 187 3.06 9.42 4.16
N PHE A 188 4.07 8.97 3.42
CA PHE A 188 5.33 9.68 3.25
C PHE A 188 5.97 9.32 1.90
N GLU A 189 6.37 10.35 1.17
CA GLU A 189 7.30 10.28 0.06
C GLU A 189 8.41 11.31 0.25
N GLY A 190 9.66 10.88 0.13
CA GLY A 190 10.77 11.79 0.33
C GLY A 190 12.13 11.10 0.35
N THR A 191 13.16 11.85 0.67
CA THR A 191 14.53 11.34 0.79
C THR A 191 14.71 10.52 2.07
N ALA A 192 15.73 9.67 2.10
CA ALA A 192 16.11 8.93 3.32
C ALA A 192 16.37 9.86 4.51
N ALA A 193 17.01 11.01 4.28
CA ALA A 193 17.25 12.00 5.33
C ALA A 193 15.94 12.60 5.87
N ALA A 194 14.99 12.91 4.98
CA ALA A 194 13.66 13.39 5.40
C ALA A 194 12.90 12.31 6.18
N PHE A 195 13.00 11.03 5.78
CA PHE A 195 12.39 9.92 6.52
C PHE A 195 12.99 9.75 7.91
N GLN A 196 14.31 9.88 8.05
CA GLN A 196 14.97 9.82 9.36
C GLN A 196 14.57 10.97 10.31
N ALA A 197 14.24 12.13 9.74
CA ALA A 197 13.76 13.30 10.49
C ALA A 197 12.25 13.27 10.75
N LEU A 198 11.51 12.34 10.15
CA LEU A 198 10.08 12.20 10.34
C LEU A 198 9.78 11.72 11.76
N ASP A 199 8.99 12.50 12.50
CA ASP A 199 8.35 12.01 13.72
C ASP A 199 6.97 11.45 13.40
N PRO A 200 6.82 10.13 13.29
CA PRO A 200 5.54 9.53 12.97
C PRO A 200 4.51 9.65 14.10
N GLN A 201 4.95 9.99 15.32
CA GLN A 201 4.09 10.09 16.50
C GLN A 201 3.60 11.53 16.78
N GLN A 202 3.72 12.43 15.79
CA GLN A 202 3.13 13.76 15.92
C GLN A 202 1.65 13.65 16.27
N SER A 203 1.21 14.44 17.23
CA SER A 203 -0.12 14.35 17.84
C SER A 203 -1.29 14.44 16.86
N SER A 204 -1.12 15.07 15.71
CA SER A 204 -2.12 15.17 14.65
C SER A 204 -2.36 13.90 13.84
N ASN A 205 -1.41 12.94 13.90
CA ASN A 205 -1.42 11.75 13.03
C ASN A 205 -1.49 10.44 13.82
N THR A 206 -1.89 10.48 15.10
CA THR A 206 -1.93 9.30 15.98
C THR A 206 -2.88 8.20 15.47
N TRP A 207 -3.87 8.55 14.67
CA TRP A 207 -4.80 7.60 14.04
C TRP A 207 -4.12 6.57 13.12
N VAL A 208 -2.93 6.88 12.61
CA VAL A 208 -2.15 5.96 11.74
C VAL A 208 -1.61 4.76 12.53
N TYR A 209 -1.56 4.86 13.86
CA TYR A 209 -1.00 3.84 14.76
C TYR A 209 -2.04 3.20 15.68
N SER A 210 -3.31 3.55 15.53
CA SER A 210 -4.42 3.04 16.35
C SER A 210 -4.97 1.70 15.85
#